data_319ec4c7971adae5b50bff960b3734cb
#
_entry.id   319ec4c7971adae5b50bff960b3734cb
#
_cell.length_a   1.000
_cell.length_b   1.000
_cell.length_c   1.000
_cell.angle_alpha   90.00
_cell.angle_beta   90.00
_cell.angle_gamma   90.00
#
_symmetry.space_group_name_H-M   'P 1'
#
loop_
_entity.id
_entity.type
_entity.pdbx_description
1 polymer ?
#
loop_
_entity_poly.entity_id
_entity_poly.type
_entity_poly.pdbx_seq_one_letter_code
_entity_poly.pdbx_strand_id
1 'polypeptide(L)'
;YLDSVPDSAAVNEAVKLTRQMKAASASGFVNAVLRSFIRDEKKIPTVRGNRLKKLEIQYSCPQWLVKILLDSYGEQQTVALLEHSLERPPLYARVNTTRTSAQHCIELLQQQGVQVQQEAALSGCLRLNATASIERLQAFEQGLFYVQDKSSQMCAASLEAQPGERILDCCAAPGSKTFTIAQQMQGEGQIISCDIFEEKVKKIQAGAARLGLSCVDARLQDASVYDPQLGEFDRVLCDAPCSGIGIIGRKPEIKYKEEAQLSDLPQLQLKILENVCRYVKVGGRLVYSTCTLLPNENTKVVEQFLQRHSEFEPLILPQRVLQAANSTPTWALTLLPQMAQTDGFFIAGMKRVR
;
A
#
# COMPACT_ATOMS: atom_id res chain seq x y z
N TYR A 1 10.42 18.54 -18.59
CA TYR A 1 9.39 17.72 -17.94
C TYR A 1 9.15 18.09 -16.48
N LEU A 2 10.02 18.91 -15.86
CA LEU A 2 9.76 19.51 -14.54
C LEU A 2 9.40 20.98 -14.79
N ASP A 3 8.13 21.33 -14.67
CA ASP A 3 7.62 22.66 -15.02
C ASP A 3 8.26 23.79 -14.20
N SER A 4 8.77 23.45 -13.01
CA SER A 4 9.46 24.39 -12.12
C SER A 4 10.96 24.58 -12.42
N VAL A 5 11.53 23.78 -13.34
CA VAL A 5 12.97 23.85 -13.70
C VAL A 5 13.14 24.38 -15.11
N PRO A 6 13.74 25.57 -15.29
CA PRO A 6 14.05 26.10 -16.62
C PRO A 6 14.97 25.17 -17.42
N ASP A 7 14.70 25.01 -18.73
CA ASP A 7 15.47 24.11 -19.60
C ASP A 7 16.99 24.43 -19.58
N SER A 8 17.34 25.69 -19.53
CA SER A 8 18.76 26.12 -19.44
C SER A 8 19.42 25.64 -18.13
N ALA A 9 18.69 25.64 -17.02
CA ALA A 9 19.21 25.17 -15.75
C ALA A 9 19.40 23.63 -15.78
N ALA A 10 18.43 22.89 -16.33
CA ALA A 10 18.52 21.44 -16.48
C ALA A 10 19.72 21.02 -17.34
N VAL A 11 19.95 21.72 -18.49
CA VAL A 11 21.10 21.46 -19.35
C VAL A 11 22.41 21.76 -18.62
N ASN A 12 22.50 22.90 -17.93
CA ASN A 12 23.72 23.30 -17.21
C ASN A 12 24.08 22.29 -16.11
N GLU A 13 23.09 21.82 -15.33
CA GLU A 13 23.32 20.80 -14.28
C GLU A 13 23.73 19.45 -14.88
N ALA A 14 23.09 19.02 -15.98
CA ALA A 14 23.51 17.81 -16.69
C ALA A 14 24.95 17.86 -17.15
N VAL A 15 25.40 19.02 -17.72
CA VAL A 15 26.79 19.24 -18.13
C VAL A 15 27.75 19.27 -16.93
N LYS A 16 27.39 19.88 -15.81
CA LYS A 16 28.19 19.81 -14.57
C LYS A 16 28.37 18.40 -14.06
N LEU A 17 27.29 17.60 -14.07
CA LEU A 17 27.32 16.19 -13.68
C LEU A 17 28.33 15.37 -14.48
N THR A 18 28.47 15.58 -15.79
CA THR A 18 29.48 14.86 -16.59
C THR A 18 30.90 15.05 -16.05
N ARG A 19 31.20 16.25 -15.58
CA ARG A 19 32.52 16.58 -15.00
C ARG A 19 32.72 15.94 -13.64
N GLN A 20 31.69 15.96 -12.78
CA GLN A 20 31.71 15.33 -11.48
C GLN A 20 31.86 13.80 -11.58
N MET A 21 31.23 13.19 -12.58
CA MET A 21 31.32 11.74 -12.87
C MET A 21 32.62 11.36 -13.62
N LYS A 22 33.63 12.25 -13.70
CA LYS A 22 34.89 12.04 -14.41
C LYS A 22 34.72 11.73 -15.92
N ALA A 23 33.61 12.14 -16.51
CA ALA A 23 33.30 12.01 -17.93
C ALA A 23 33.32 13.39 -18.64
N ALA A 24 34.29 14.25 -18.31
CA ALA A 24 34.35 15.63 -18.80
C ALA A 24 34.40 15.73 -20.34
N SER A 25 35.00 14.76 -21.04
CA SER A 25 35.01 14.67 -22.50
C SER A 25 33.61 14.54 -23.12
N ALA A 26 32.62 14.03 -22.40
CA ALA A 26 31.25 13.92 -22.85
C ALA A 26 30.44 15.21 -22.70
N SER A 27 30.95 16.26 -22.02
CA SER A 27 30.23 17.48 -21.71
C SER A 27 29.65 18.17 -22.96
N GLY A 28 30.47 18.27 -24.04
CA GLY A 28 30.03 18.83 -25.30
C GLY A 28 28.91 18.04 -25.97
N PHE A 29 29.04 16.72 -25.97
CA PHE A 29 28.03 15.83 -26.52
C PHE A 29 26.70 15.93 -25.76
N VAL A 30 26.73 15.84 -24.42
CA VAL A 30 25.53 15.96 -23.56
C VAL A 30 24.84 17.30 -23.79
N ASN A 31 25.61 18.41 -23.83
CA ASN A 31 25.06 19.72 -24.11
C ASN A 31 24.39 19.82 -25.50
N ALA A 32 25.03 19.27 -26.54
CA ALA A 32 24.50 19.27 -27.90
C ALA A 32 23.19 18.48 -28.02
N VAL A 33 23.17 17.26 -27.46
CA VAL A 33 21.98 16.39 -27.46
C VAL A 33 20.80 17.04 -26.73
N LEU A 34 21.02 17.57 -25.52
CA LEU A 34 19.95 18.19 -24.74
C LEU A 34 19.41 19.46 -25.39
N ARG A 35 20.30 20.32 -25.97
CA ARG A 35 19.86 21.50 -26.70
C ARG A 35 19.12 21.16 -28.00
N SER A 36 19.51 20.08 -28.68
CA SER A 36 18.78 19.60 -29.87
C SER A 36 17.38 19.11 -29.46
N PHE A 37 17.30 18.34 -28.41
CA PHE A 37 16.02 17.85 -27.88
C PHE A 37 15.06 19.00 -27.48
N ILE A 38 15.58 20.04 -26.84
CA ILE A 38 14.79 21.24 -26.52
C ILE A 38 14.33 21.97 -27.79
N ARG A 39 15.23 22.14 -28.76
CA ARG A 39 14.91 22.79 -30.04
C ARG A 39 13.85 22.04 -30.85
N ASP A 40 13.87 20.69 -30.74
CA ASP A 40 12.89 19.82 -31.37
C ASP A 40 11.59 19.69 -30.52
N GLU A 41 11.31 20.71 -29.69
CA GLU A 41 10.12 20.80 -28.83
C GLU A 41 9.94 19.60 -27.89
N LYS A 42 11.05 18.99 -27.47
CA LYS A 42 11.09 17.81 -26.58
C LYS A 42 10.28 16.62 -27.11
N LYS A 43 10.17 16.50 -28.43
CA LYS A 43 9.47 15.38 -29.07
C LYS A 43 10.18 14.07 -28.79
N ILE A 44 9.48 13.16 -28.16
CA ILE A 44 9.98 11.79 -27.94
C ILE A 44 9.82 11.02 -29.25
N PRO A 45 10.89 10.38 -29.75
CA PRO A 45 10.80 9.55 -30.96
C PRO A 45 9.75 8.45 -30.80
N THR A 46 9.02 8.17 -31.90
CA THR A 46 8.07 7.04 -31.91
C THR A 46 8.79 5.73 -31.64
N VAL A 47 8.39 5.03 -30.61
CA VAL A 47 8.96 3.73 -30.23
C VAL A 47 8.64 2.68 -31.31
N ARG A 48 9.68 2.08 -31.91
CA ARG A 48 9.54 0.96 -32.85
C ARG A 48 9.52 -0.36 -32.09
N GLY A 49 8.79 -1.35 -32.62
CA GLY A 49 8.71 -2.68 -32.04
C GLY A 49 7.28 -3.19 -31.88
N ASN A 50 7.16 -4.37 -31.27
CA ASN A 50 5.87 -4.96 -30.94
C ASN A 50 5.18 -4.20 -29.79
N ARG A 51 3.96 -4.58 -29.46
CA ARG A 51 3.14 -3.92 -28.42
C ARG A 51 3.83 -3.90 -27.04
N LEU A 52 4.42 -5.02 -26.62
CA LEU A 52 5.13 -5.11 -25.34
C LEU A 52 6.31 -4.14 -25.27
N LYS A 53 7.11 -4.08 -26.36
CA LYS A 53 8.26 -3.17 -26.41
C LYS A 53 7.86 -1.70 -26.38
N LYS A 54 6.74 -1.36 -27.00
CA LYS A 54 6.20 0.00 -26.96
C LYS A 54 5.78 0.39 -25.54
N LEU A 55 5.02 -0.45 -24.84
CA LEU A 55 4.58 -0.22 -23.47
C LEU A 55 5.76 -0.19 -22.49
N GLU A 56 6.74 -1.10 -22.65
CA GLU A 56 7.96 -1.11 -21.84
C GLU A 56 8.67 0.25 -21.85
N ILE A 57 8.89 0.81 -23.04
CA ILE A 57 9.62 2.07 -23.17
C ILE A 57 8.74 3.25 -22.76
N GLN A 58 7.49 3.27 -23.20
CA GLN A 58 6.57 4.38 -22.94
C GLN A 58 6.33 4.59 -21.44
N TYR A 59 6.20 3.50 -20.67
CA TYR A 59 5.87 3.54 -19.25
C TYR A 59 7.03 3.13 -18.33
N SER A 60 8.23 2.94 -18.88
CA SER A 60 9.39 2.45 -18.11
C SER A 60 9.03 1.24 -17.25
N CYS A 61 8.43 0.21 -17.88
CA CYS A 61 7.92 -0.98 -17.19
C CYS A 61 8.43 -2.25 -17.91
N PRO A 62 9.13 -3.19 -17.23
CA PRO A 62 9.70 -4.38 -17.86
C PRO A 62 8.64 -5.23 -18.58
N GLN A 63 9.02 -5.85 -19.69
CA GLN A 63 8.08 -6.62 -20.54
C GLN A 63 7.39 -7.76 -19.80
N TRP A 64 8.08 -8.44 -18.88
CA TRP A 64 7.48 -9.51 -18.09
C TRP A 64 6.29 -8.99 -17.26
N LEU A 65 6.45 -7.81 -16.62
CA LEU A 65 5.40 -7.21 -15.82
C LEU A 65 4.25 -6.71 -16.69
N VAL A 66 4.55 -6.02 -17.79
CA VAL A 66 3.54 -5.59 -18.78
C VAL A 66 2.72 -6.79 -19.27
N LYS A 67 3.38 -7.92 -19.57
CA LYS A 67 2.71 -9.14 -20.02
C LYS A 67 1.75 -9.67 -18.97
N ILE A 68 2.20 -9.82 -17.71
CA ILE A 68 1.33 -10.29 -16.62
C ILE A 68 0.11 -9.38 -16.43
N LEU A 69 0.31 -8.06 -16.48
CA LEU A 69 -0.78 -7.10 -16.34
C LEU A 69 -1.78 -7.19 -17.50
N LEU A 70 -1.29 -7.32 -18.74
CA LEU A 70 -2.16 -7.51 -19.92
C LEU A 70 -2.97 -8.79 -19.83
N ASP A 71 -2.35 -9.90 -19.43
CA ASP A 71 -3.00 -11.19 -19.29
C ASP A 71 -4.04 -11.20 -18.15
N SER A 72 -3.83 -10.39 -17.11
CA SER A 72 -4.68 -10.35 -15.90
C SER A 72 -5.83 -9.34 -16.01
N TYR A 73 -5.58 -8.17 -16.62
CA TYR A 73 -6.51 -7.03 -16.56
C TYR A 73 -6.94 -6.54 -17.94
N GLY A 74 -6.41 -7.11 -19.02
CA GLY A 74 -6.64 -6.65 -20.38
C GLY A 74 -5.92 -5.35 -20.72
N GLU A 75 -5.98 -4.97 -21.99
CA GLU A 75 -5.19 -3.85 -22.52
C GLU A 75 -5.62 -2.50 -21.93
N GLN A 76 -6.92 -2.23 -21.90
CA GLN A 76 -7.43 -0.93 -21.45
C GLN A 76 -7.01 -0.63 -19.99
N GLN A 77 -7.21 -1.60 -19.08
CA GLN A 77 -6.89 -1.41 -17.68
C GLN A 77 -5.38 -1.35 -17.46
N THR A 78 -4.60 -2.15 -18.20
CA THR A 78 -3.14 -2.14 -18.10
C THR A 78 -2.56 -0.80 -18.54
N VAL A 79 -3.02 -0.24 -19.66
CA VAL A 79 -2.54 1.08 -20.12
C VAL A 79 -2.89 2.15 -19.09
N ALA A 80 -4.13 2.20 -18.63
CA ALA A 80 -4.56 3.17 -17.62
C ALA A 80 -3.78 3.04 -16.29
N LEU A 81 -3.47 1.81 -15.85
CA LEU A 81 -2.64 1.54 -14.68
C LEU A 81 -1.21 2.08 -14.86
N LEU A 82 -0.61 1.79 -16.02
CA LEU A 82 0.75 2.22 -16.32
C LEU A 82 0.84 3.75 -16.44
N GLU A 83 -0.15 4.41 -17.06
CA GLU A 83 -0.27 5.87 -17.09
C GLU A 83 -0.36 6.45 -15.69
N HIS A 84 -1.29 5.95 -14.89
CA HIS A 84 -1.48 6.38 -13.49
C HIS A 84 -0.21 6.18 -12.63
N SER A 85 0.59 5.15 -12.92
CA SER A 85 1.85 4.89 -12.20
C SER A 85 2.93 5.95 -12.40
N LEU A 86 2.79 6.83 -13.40
CA LEU A 86 3.68 7.96 -13.67
C LEU A 86 3.20 9.27 -13.01
N GLU A 87 1.96 9.28 -12.52
CA GLU A 87 1.39 10.43 -11.82
C GLU A 87 1.85 10.46 -10.36
N ARG A 88 1.69 11.63 -9.72
CA ARG A 88 1.92 11.74 -8.28
C ARG A 88 0.77 11.06 -7.52
N PRO A 89 1.04 9.99 -6.74
CA PRO A 89 0.00 9.32 -5.99
C PRO A 89 -0.66 10.25 -4.97
N PRO A 90 -1.97 10.15 -4.74
CA PRO A 90 -2.65 10.92 -3.71
C PRO A 90 -2.10 10.59 -2.32
N LEU A 91 -2.05 11.60 -1.47
CA LEU A 91 -1.65 11.43 -0.08
C LEU A 91 -2.89 11.30 0.79
N TYR A 92 -2.99 10.18 1.51
CA TYR A 92 -4.07 9.95 2.46
C TYR A 92 -3.56 9.92 3.89
N ALA A 93 -4.42 10.35 4.79
CA ALA A 93 -4.23 10.30 6.23
C ALA A 93 -5.45 9.68 6.91
N ARG A 94 -5.22 9.16 8.08
CA ARG A 94 -6.27 8.69 8.98
C ARG A 94 -6.29 9.51 10.25
N VAL A 95 -7.46 10.02 10.59
CA VAL A 95 -7.69 10.73 11.87
C VAL A 95 -7.61 9.73 13.02
N ASN A 96 -6.96 10.11 14.10
CA ASN A 96 -6.98 9.34 15.34
C ASN A 96 -8.24 9.65 16.13
N THR A 97 -9.29 8.89 15.88
CA THR A 97 -10.61 9.09 16.46
C THR A 97 -10.69 8.81 17.96
N THR A 98 -9.63 8.24 18.56
CA THR A 98 -9.55 8.10 20.03
C THR A 98 -9.09 9.39 20.72
N ARG A 99 -8.56 10.36 19.95
CA ARG A 99 -8.05 11.63 20.49
C ARG A 99 -8.78 12.87 20.00
N THR A 100 -9.36 12.81 18.79
CA THR A 100 -9.96 13.97 18.16
C THR A 100 -11.10 13.60 17.22
N SER A 101 -11.99 14.54 16.94
CA SER A 101 -12.97 14.39 15.86
C SER A 101 -12.35 14.66 14.50
N ALA A 102 -12.92 14.11 13.44
CA ALA A 102 -12.49 14.39 12.08
C ALA A 102 -12.58 15.90 11.76
N GLN A 103 -13.64 16.55 12.18
CA GLN A 103 -13.85 17.98 11.97
C GLN A 103 -12.75 18.83 12.60
N HIS A 104 -12.43 18.60 13.88
CA HIS A 104 -11.37 19.33 14.57
C HIS A 104 -9.99 19.10 13.93
N CYS A 105 -9.67 17.86 13.53
CA CYS A 105 -8.44 17.57 12.83
C CYS A 105 -8.34 18.30 11.48
N ILE A 106 -9.43 18.38 10.72
CA ILE A 106 -9.51 19.13 9.45
C ILE A 106 -9.23 20.60 9.67
N GLU A 107 -9.88 21.22 10.66
CA GLU A 107 -9.70 22.63 11.00
C GLU A 107 -8.25 22.96 11.34
N LEU A 108 -7.60 22.14 12.16
CA LEU A 108 -6.18 22.30 12.52
C LEU A 108 -5.27 22.17 11.30
N LEU A 109 -5.53 21.20 10.43
CA LEU A 109 -4.75 21.01 9.20
C LEU A 109 -4.91 22.21 8.24
N GLN A 110 -6.13 22.73 8.09
CA GLN A 110 -6.41 23.89 7.24
C GLN A 110 -5.74 25.16 7.78
N GLN A 111 -5.73 25.37 9.11
CA GLN A 111 -5.00 26.48 9.75
C GLN A 111 -3.49 26.40 9.49
N GLN A 112 -2.95 25.20 9.26
CA GLN A 112 -1.54 24.97 8.91
C GLN A 112 -1.30 24.95 7.39
N GLY A 113 -2.25 25.39 6.58
CA GLY A 113 -2.13 25.54 5.12
C GLY A 113 -2.27 24.24 4.33
N VAL A 114 -2.81 23.16 4.95
CA VAL A 114 -3.08 21.90 4.26
C VAL A 114 -4.48 21.92 3.68
N GLN A 115 -4.60 21.62 2.39
CA GLN A 115 -5.91 21.38 1.77
C GLN A 115 -6.36 19.96 2.11
N VAL A 116 -7.59 19.84 2.63
CA VAL A 116 -8.14 18.57 3.12
C VAL A 116 -9.46 18.26 2.45
N GLN A 117 -9.61 17.02 1.98
CA GLN A 117 -10.86 16.47 1.47
C GLN A 117 -11.18 15.20 2.27
N GLN A 118 -12.39 15.09 2.82
CA GLN A 118 -12.84 13.91 3.55
C GLN A 118 -13.42 12.87 2.58
N GLU A 119 -13.08 11.59 2.77
CA GLU A 119 -13.65 10.45 2.04
C GLU A 119 -14.97 10.01 2.70
N ALA A 120 -16.09 10.18 1.98
CA ALA A 120 -17.42 9.95 2.53
C ALA A 120 -17.66 8.49 3.01
N ALA A 121 -17.17 7.50 2.27
CA ALA A 121 -17.39 6.09 2.57
C ALA A 121 -16.49 5.53 3.69
N LEU A 122 -15.43 6.26 4.08
CA LEU A 122 -14.47 5.84 5.10
C LEU A 122 -14.31 6.94 6.16
N SER A 123 -15.09 6.84 7.22
CA SER A 123 -15.01 7.80 8.34
C SER A 123 -13.57 7.94 8.84
N GLY A 124 -13.10 9.19 8.98
CA GLY A 124 -11.74 9.51 9.40
C GLY A 124 -10.65 9.36 8.32
N CYS A 125 -11.00 9.01 7.07
CA CYS A 125 -10.10 9.03 5.94
C CYS A 125 -10.07 10.42 5.31
N LEU A 126 -8.88 11.03 5.23
CA LEU A 126 -8.65 12.35 4.67
C LEU A 126 -7.68 12.26 3.49
N ARG A 127 -8.02 12.90 2.38
CA ARG A 127 -7.09 13.16 1.28
C ARG A 127 -6.43 14.51 1.53
N LEU A 128 -5.11 14.54 1.53
CA LEU A 128 -4.32 15.73 1.83
C LEU A 128 -3.61 16.26 0.58
N ASN A 129 -3.60 17.58 0.41
CA ASN A 129 -2.69 18.26 -0.50
C ASN A 129 -1.88 19.26 0.34
N ALA A 130 -0.65 18.84 0.69
CA ALA A 130 0.25 19.59 1.55
C ALA A 130 1.50 19.99 0.77
N THR A 131 1.93 21.24 0.96
CA THR A 131 3.17 21.78 0.41
C THR A 131 4.35 21.61 1.38
N ALA A 132 4.06 21.43 2.68
CA ALA A 132 5.04 21.22 3.73
C ALA A 132 5.19 19.73 4.10
N SER A 133 6.27 19.41 4.83
CA SER A 133 6.45 18.07 5.41
C SER A 133 5.36 17.77 6.43
N ILE A 134 4.65 16.66 6.25
CA ILE A 134 3.58 16.20 7.14
C ILE A 134 4.07 16.02 8.58
N GLU A 135 5.30 15.57 8.75
CA GLU A 135 5.91 15.28 10.06
C GLU A 135 6.10 16.53 10.91
N ARG A 136 6.16 17.71 10.28
CA ARG A 136 6.31 19.02 10.96
C ARG A 136 4.98 19.68 11.33
N LEU A 137 3.86 19.06 10.96
CA LEU A 137 2.56 19.57 11.34
C LEU A 137 2.28 19.30 12.81
N GLN A 138 1.83 20.31 13.56
CA GLN A 138 1.51 20.18 14.97
C GLN A 138 0.48 19.07 15.23
N ALA A 139 -0.53 18.95 14.36
CA ALA A 139 -1.52 17.88 14.45
C ALA A 139 -0.89 16.48 14.31
N PHE A 140 0.20 16.32 13.52
CA PHE A 140 0.92 15.06 13.42
C PHE A 140 1.72 14.77 14.70
N GLU A 141 2.49 15.74 15.18
CA GLU A 141 3.28 15.60 16.42
C GLU A 141 2.38 15.25 17.63
N GLN A 142 1.21 15.86 17.72
CA GLN A 142 0.21 15.58 18.77
C GLN A 142 -0.48 14.21 18.60
N GLY A 143 -0.21 13.47 17.52
CA GLY A 143 -0.82 12.16 17.27
C GLY A 143 -2.30 12.22 16.92
N LEU A 144 -2.78 13.34 16.35
CA LEU A 144 -4.18 13.51 15.96
C LEU A 144 -4.48 12.80 14.64
N PHE A 145 -3.46 12.49 13.84
CA PHE A 145 -3.56 11.70 12.63
C PHE A 145 -2.26 10.98 12.28
N TYR A 146 -2.32 10.10 11.29
CA TYR A 146 -1.15 9.45 10.68
C TYR A 146 -1.37 9.24 9.19
N VAL A 147 -0.25 9.11 8.45
CA VAL A 147 -0.30 8.83 7.01
C VAL A 147 -0.65 7.37 6.80
N GLN A 148 -1.70 7.13 6.02
CA GLN A 148 -2.12 5.78 5.63
C GLN A 148 -2.90 5.84 4.34
N ASP A 149 -2.50 5.04 3.34
CA ASP A 149 -3.24 4.95 2.10
C ASP A 149 -4.68 4.47 2.31
N LYS A 150 -5.57 4.92 1.45
CA LYS A 150 -7.01 4.58 1.49
C LYS A 150 -7.24 3.07 1.41
N SER A 151 -6.48 2.33 0.57
CA SER A 151 -6.56 0.87 0.47
C SER A 151 -6.22 0.17 1.78
N SER A 152 -5.19 0.64 2.49
CA SER A 152 -4.80 0.13 3.82
C SER A 152 -5.88 0.41 4.87
N GLN A 153 -6.58 1.56 4.79
CA GLN A 153 -7.73 1.85 5.65
C GLN A 153 -8.91 0.91 5.35
N MET A 154 -9.18 0.62 4.08
CA MET A 154 -10.19 -0.35 3.65
C MET A 154 -9.86 -1.76 4.12
N CYS A 155 -8.60 -2.17 4.05
CA CYS A 155 -8.13 -3.46 4.56
C CYS A 155 -8.41 -3.59 6.07
N ALA A 156 -8.00 -2.64 6.88
CA ALA A 156 -8.28 -2.62 8.31
C ALA A 156 -9.80 -2.59 8.60
N ALA A 157 -10.57 -1.83 7.79
CA ALA A 157 -12.03 -1.79 7.91
C ALA A 157 -12.69 -3.14 7.58
N SER A 158 -12.07 -3.96 6.73
CA SER A 158 -12.56 -5.30 6.38
C SER A 158 -12.53 -6.28 7.54
N LEU A 159 -11.70 -6.02 8.55
CA LEU A 159 -11.62 -6.85 9.74
C LEU A 159 -12.88 -6.69 10.64
N GLU A 160 -13.55 -5.52 10.63
CA GLU A 160 -14.71 -5.17 11.48
C GLU A 160 -14.46 -5.40 12.98
N ALA A 161 -13.28 -4.98 13.44
CA ALA A 161 -12.89 -5.10 14.83
C ALA A 161 -13.90 -4.45 15.78
N GLN A 162 -14.16 -5.08 16.93
CA GLN A 162 -15.10 -4.62 17.94
C GLN A 162 -14.37 -4.32 19.25
N PRO A 163 -14.89 -3.40 20.08
CA PRO A 163 -14.37 -3.17 21.42
C PRO A 163 -14.32 -4.46 22.25
N GLY A 164 -13.25 -4.65 23.01
CA GLY A 164 -13.05 -5.81 23.89
C GLY A 164 -12.48 -7.06 23.20
N GLU A 165 -12.38 -7.09 21.86
CA GLU A 165 -11.83 -8.23 21.13
C GLU A 165 -10.31 -8.37 21.30
N ARG A 166 -9.83 -9.57 21.04
CA ARG A 166 -8.40 -9.91 20.95
C ARG A 166 -8.04 -10.14 19.49
N ILE A 167 -7.12 -9.33 18.95
CA ILE A 167 -6.80 -9.28 17.53
C ILE A 167 -5.31 -9.54 17.29
N LEU A 168 -5.01 -10.28 16.20
CA LEU A 168 -3.65 -10.49 15.70
C LEU A 168 -3.47 -9.74 14.37
N ASP A 169 -2.44 -8.90 14.28
CA ASP A 169 -1.90 -8.35 13.04
C ASP A 169 -0.52 -8.97 12.82
N CYS A 170 -0.43 -9.98 11.95
CA CYS A 170 0.72 -10.89 11.92
C CYS A 170 1.92 -10.38 11.12
N CYS A 171 1.75 -9.35 10.26
CA CYS A 171 2.81 -8.72 9.47
C CYS A 171 2.62 -7.19 9.51
N ALA A 172 2.61 -6.63 10.73
CA ALA A 172 1.98 -5.35 11.04
C ALA A 172 2.74 -4.10 10.57
N ALA A 173 4.07 -4.19 10.39
CA ALA A 173 4.87 -2.99 10.19
C ALA A 173 4.55 -2.21 8.89
N PRO A 174 4.50 -0.89 8.99
CA PRO A 174 4.91 -0.01 10.08
C PRO A 174 3.84 0.26 11.15
N GLY A 175 2.70 -0.45 11.19
CA GLY A 175 1.69 -0.36 12.21
C GLY A 175 0.40 0.37 11.79
N SER A 176 0.33 0.95 10.60
CA SER A 176 -0.81 1.80 10.23
C SER A 176 -2.15 1.06 10.23
N LYS A 177 -2.21 -0.22 9.85
CA LYS A 177 -3.41 -1.05 9.91
C LYS A 177 -3.77 -1.40 11.36
N THR A 178 -2.79 -1.79 12.18
CA THR A 178 -2.92 -1.95 13.63
C THR A 178 -3.57 -0.73 14.29
N PHE A 179 -3.09 0.50 13.96
CA PHE A 179 -3.61 1.73 14.54
C PHE A 179 -5.06 2.00 14.12
N THR A 180 -5.43 1.67 12.88
CA THR A 180 -6.82 1.76 12.41
C THR A 180 -7.71 0.76 13.16
N ILE A 181 -7.24 -0.47 13.38
CA ILE A 181 -7.94 -1.51 14.14
C ILE A 181 -8.15 -1.04 15.60
N ALA A 182 -7.11 -0.52 16.25
CA ALA A 182 -7.19 0.02 17.61
C ALA A 182 -8.26 1.11 17.75
N GLN A 183 -8.40 1.97 16.74
CA GLN A 183 -9.46 2.98 16.74
C GLN A 183 -10.85 2.39 16.55
N GLN A 184 -11.03 1.35 15.74
CA GLN A 184 -12.32 0.64 15.61
C GLN A 184 -12.72 -0.01 16.93
N MET A 185 -11.74 -0.52 17.68
CA MET A 185 -11.92 -1.07 19.02
C MET A 185 -12.10 0.01 20.10
N GLN A 186 -12.06 1.29 19.75
CA GLN A 186 -12.12 2.43 20.70
C GLN A 186 -11.02 2.38 21.78
N GLY A 187 -9.91 1.69 21.48
CA GLY A 187 -8.83 1.44 22.42
C GLY A 187 -9.09 0.32 23.45
N GLU A 188 -10.24 -0.35 23.38
CA GLU A 188 -10.61 -1.44 24.29
C GLU A 188 -10.24 -2.80 23.70
N GLY A 189 -9.72 -3.72 24.55
CA GLY A 189 -9.26 -5.04 24.15
C GLY A 189 -7.74 -5.13 23.97
N GLN A 190 -7.26 -6.05 23.13
CA GLN A 190 -5.83 -6.27 22.90
C GLN A 190 -5.53 -6.52 21.42
N ILE A 191 -4.51 -5.86 20.90
CA ILE A 191 -3.96 -6.14 19.57
C ILE A 191 -2.52 -6.60 19.72
N ILE A 192 -2.23 -7.85 19.34
CA ILE A 192 -0.87 -8.34 19.17
C ILE A 192 -0.43 -8.02 17.75
N SER A 193 0.61 -7.18 17.62
CA SER A 193 1.11 -6.71 16.33
C SER A 193 2.51 -7.23 16.09
N CYS A 194 2.66 -8.14 15.12
CA CYS A 194 3.91 -8.87 14.90
C CYS A 194 4.63 -8.40 13.63
N ASP A 195 5.96 -8.43 13.67
CA ASP A 195 6.81 -8.38 12.48
C ASP A 195 8.08 -9.20 12.75
N ILE A 196 8.70 -9.74 11.69
CA ILE A 196 9.91 -10.57 11.78
C ILE A 196 11.18 -9.72 12.01
N PHE A 197 11.11 -8.41 11.82
CA PHE A 197 12.25 -7.50 11.95
C PHE A 197 12.10 -6.60 13.17
N GLU A 198 13.07 -6.66 14.10
CA GLU A 198 13.07 -5.87 15.34
C GLU A 198 12.93 -4.36 15.09
N GLU A 199 13.64 -3.82 14.08
CA GLU A 199 13.54 -2.41 13.72
C GLU A 199 12.14 -1.98 13.30
N LYS A 200 11.40 -2.91 12.69
CA LYS A 200 10.01 -2.68 12.31
C LYS A 200 9.08 -2.74 13.51
N VAL A 201 9.31 -3.65 14.44
CA VAL A 201 8.59 -3.70 15.73
C VAL A 201 8.75 -2.39 16.50
N LYS A 202 9.95 -1.83 16.56
CA LYS A 202 10.22 -0.52 17.18
C LYS A 202 9.42 0.61 16.53
N LYS A 203 9.19 0.55 15.20
CA LYS A 203 8.33 1.53 14.49
C LYS A 203 6.87 1.42 14.90
N ILE A 204 6.36 0.19 15.07
CA ILE A 204 4.99 -0.04 15.57
C ILE A 204 4.84 0.54 16.97
N GLN A 205 5.80 0.24 17.88
CA GLN A 205 5.82 0.76 19.26
C GLN A 205 5.83 2.29 19.31
N ALA A 206 6.73 2.91 18.55
CA ALA A 206 6.82 4.37 18.49
C ALA A 206 5.55 5.01 17.92
N GLY A 207 4.94 4.41 16.89
CA GLY A 207 3.69 4.87 16.31
C GLY A 207 2.52 4.75 17.30
N ALA A 208 2.38 3.60 17.98
CA ALA A 208 1.35 3.38 18.99
C ALA A 208 1.50 4.37 20.16
N ALA A 209 2.72 4.60 20.64
CA ALA A 209 3.01 5.56 21.70
C ALA A 209 2.64 7.00 21.30
N ARG A 210 3.04 7.46 20.09
CA ARG A 210 2.68 8.79 19.57
C ARG A 210 1.17 8.97 19.47
N LEU A 211 0.45 7.93 19.05
CA LEU A 211 -0.99 7.94 18.88
C LEU A 211 -1.76 7.68 20.20
N GLY A 212 -1.08 7.24 21.27
CA GLY A 212 -1.68 6.92 22.57
C GLY A 212 -2.54 5.67 22.58
N LEU A 213 -2.16 4.67 21.78
CA LEU A 213 -2.89 3.41 21.60
C LEU A 213 -2.30 2.33 22.51
N SER A 214 -2.69 2.33 23.78
CA SER A 214 -2.17 1.41 24.82
C SER A 214 -2.61 -0.05 24.64
N CYS A 215 -3.65 -0.31 23.84
CA CYS A 215 -4.12 -1.66 23.53
C CYS A 215 -3.22 -2.43 22.54
N VAL A 216 -2.20 -1.77 21.97
CA VAL A 216 -1.27 -2.34 20.99
C VAL A 216 -0.04 -2.92 21.69
N ASP A 217 0.19 -4.22 21.52
CA ASP A 217 1.36 -4.96 21.99
C ASP A 217 2.17 -5.42 20.76
N ALA A 218 3.29 -4.76 20.51
CA ALA A 218 4.15 -5.04 19.36
C ALA A 218 5.23 -6.07 19.70
N ARG A 219 5.29 -7.17 18.91
CA ARG A 219 6.18 -8.31 19.18
C ARG A 219 7.02 -8.69 17.97
N LEU A 220 8.24 -9.18 18.26
CA LEU A 220 9.06 -9.85 17.27
C LEU A 220 8.54 -11.29 17.09
N GLN A 221 8.01 -11.60 15.91
CA GLN A 221 7.43 -12.92 15.61
C GLN A 221 7.49 -13.21 14.12
N ASP A 222 7.89 -14.43 13.76
CA ASP A 222 7.79 -14.94 12.40
C ASP A 222 6.39 -15.51 12.16
N ALA A 223 5.60 -14.86 11.32
CA ALA A 223 4.24 -15.28 10.99
C ALA A 223 4.17 -16.64 10.28
N SER A 224 5.27 -17.16 9.76
CA SER A 224 5.34 -18.51 9.16
C SER A 224 5.59 -19.64 10.16
N VAL A 225 5.79 -19.30 11.45
CA VAL A 225 6.10 -20.25 12.54
C VAL A 225 5.03 -20.14 13.62
N TYR A 226 4.45 -21.27 13.99
CA TYR A 226 3.40 -21.32 15.02
C TYR A 226 3.98 -21.13 16.42
N ASP A 227 3.40 -20.20 17.17
CA ASP A 227 3.70 -19.98 18.57
C ASP A 227 2.43 -20.26 19.42
N PRO A 228 2.38 -21.37 20.17
CA PRO A 228 1.22 -21.70 20.99
C PRO A 228 0.96 -20.71 22.13
N GLN A 229 1.95 -19.90 22.51
CA GLN A 229 1.79 -18.90 23.57
C GLN A 229 0.92 -17.71 23.14
N LEU A 230 0.75 -17.50 21.82
CA LEU A 230 -0.14 -16.46 21.31
C LEU A 230 -1.61 -16.77 21.60
N GLY A 231 -2.01 -18.04 21.69
CA GLY A 231 -3.40 -18.44 21.89
C GLY A 231 -4.30 -18.10 20.71
N GLU A 232 -5.61 -17.98 20.93
CA GLU A 232 -6.60 -17.71 19.89
C GLU A 232 -7.06 -16.25 19.89
N PHE A 233 -7.53 -15.78 18.72
CA PHE A 233 -7.97 -14.42 18.46
C PHE A 233 -9.37 -14.40 17.85
N ASP A 234 -10.12 -13.37 18.15
CA ASP A 234 -11.43 -13.12 17.55
C ASP A 234 -11.28 -12.75 16.07
N ARG A 235 -10.19 -12.04 15.75
CA ARG A 235 -9.86 -11.63 14.38
C ARG A 235 -8.36 -11.69 14.11
N VAL A 236 -8.02 -12.04 12.88
CA VAL A 236 -6.62 -12.08 12.41
C VAL A 236 -6.50 -11.30 11.11
N LEU A 237 -5.53 -10.39 11.05
CA LEU A 237 -5.10 -9.72 9.83
C LEU A 237 -3.78 -10.33 9.35
N CYS A 238 -3.75 -10.78 8.10
CA CYS A 238 -2.57 -11.23 7.38
C CYS A 238 -2.31 -10.29 6.19
N ASP A 239 -1.64 -9.15 6.47
CA ASP A 239 -1.14 -8.25 5.42
C ASP A 239 0.23 -8.76 4.95
N ALA A 240 0.19 -9.76 4.07
CA ALA A 240 1.33 -10.61 3.77
C ALA A 240 2.48 -9.85 3.05
N PRO A 241 3.74 -10.24 3.30
CA PRO A 241 4.86 -9.73 2.51
C PRO A 241 4.65 -10.09 1.04
N CYS A 242 4.83 -9.12 0.13
CA CYS A 242 4.50 -9.27 -1.28
C CYS A 242 5.47 -8.53 -2.19
N SER A 243 5.33 -8.70 -3.52
CA SER A 243 6.15 -8.02 -4.52
C SER A 243 6.04 -6.50 -4.47
N GLY A 244 4.90 -5.95 -4.04
CA GLY A 244 4.65 -4.52 -3.96
C GLY A 244 4.28 -3.88 -5.31
N ILE A 245 3.90 -4.65 -6.31
CA ILE A 245 3.58 -4.11 -7.67
C ILE A 245 2.41 -3.11 -7.63
N GLY A 246 1.55 -3.16 -6.62
CA GLY A 246 0.47 -2.19 -6.47
C GLY A 246 0.92 -0.77 -6.08
N ILE A 247 2.13 -0.61 -5.55
CA ILE A 247 2.67 0.68 -5.10
C ILE A 247 3.77 1.24 -6.00
N ILE A 248 3.84 0.80 -7.26
CA ILE A 248 4.86 1.25 -8.24
C ILE A 248 4.79 2.75 -8.54
N GLY A 249 3.66 3.40 -8.34
CA GLY A 249 3.54 4.86 -8.43
C GLY A 249 4.27 5.61 -7.30
N ARG A 250 4.40 4.99 -6.11
CA ARG A 250 5.15 5.54 -4.97
C ARG A 250 6.61 5.12 -4.97
N LYS A 251 6.88 3.88 -5.43
CA LYS A 251 8.20 3.23 -5.42
C LYS A 251 8.48 2.64 -6.79
N PRO A 252 8.85 3.48 -7.77
CA PRO A 252 9.03 3.06 -9.17
C PRO A 252 10.14 2.01 -9.34
N GLU A 253 11.10 1.94 -8.42
CA GLU A 253 12.16 0.94 -8.41
C GLU A 253 11.63 -0.51 -8.29
N ILE A 254 10.46 -0.70 -7.71
CA ILE A 254 9.82 -2.02 -7.58
C ILE A 254 9.56 -2.67 -8.94
N LYS A 255 9.28 -1.88 -9.99
CA LYS A 255 9.08 -2.39 -11.35
C LYS A 255 10.28 -3.21 -11.88
N TYR A 256 11.47 -2.88 -11.40
CA TYR A 256 12.74 -3.44 -11.89
C TYR A 256 13.25 -4.62 -11.07
N LYS A 257 12.46 -5.17 -10.13
CA LYS A 257 12.73 -6.45 -9.53
C LYS A 257 12.74 -7.53 -10.63
N GLU A 258 13.64 -8.49 -10.52
CA GLU A 258 13.65 -9.62 -11.42
C GLU A 258 12.48 -10.56 -11.12
N GLU A 259 11.82 -11.08 -12.15
CA GLU A 259 10.68 -11.99 -12.01
C GLU A 259 11.02 -13.21 -11.15
N ALA A 260 12.24 -13.75 -11.30
CA ALA A 260 12.75 -14.87 -10.51
C ALA A 260 12.78 -14.58 -8.99
N GLN A 261 13.00 -13.33 -8.58
CA GLN A 261 13.01 -12.93 -7.16
C GLN A 261 11.62 -12.95 -6.53
N LEU A 262 10.56 -13.00 -7.35
CA LEU A 262 9.17 -12.98 -6.91
C LEU A 262 8.54 -14.37 -6.88
N SER A 263 9.23 -15.40 -7.43
CA SER A 263 8.71 -16.77 -7.63
C SER A 263 8.29 -17.46 -6.33
N ASP A 264 8.99 -17.18 -5.23
CA ASP A 264 8.79 -17.85 -3.94
C ASP A 264 7.76 -17.15 -3.05
N LEU A 265 7.37 -15.91 -3.40
CA LEU A 265 6.42 -15.12 -2.58
C LEU A 265 5.05 -15.80 -2.42
N PRO A 266 4.41 -16.38 -3.44
CA PRO A 266 3.13 -17.05 -3.26
C PRO A 266 3.18 -18.23 -2.29
N GLN A 267 4.29 -18.99 -2.29
CA GLN A 267 4.49 -20.12 -1.37
C GLN A 267 4.69 -19.62 0.07
N LEU A 268 5.47 -18.56 0.26
CA LEU A 268 5.66 -17.93 1.56
C LEU A 268 4.33 -17.37 2.10
N GLN A 269 3.57 -16.70 1.26
CA GLN A 269 2.26 -16.12 1.61
C GLN A 269 1.27 -17.21 2.03
N LEU A 270 1.21 -18.32 1.28
CA LEU A 270 0.37 -19.45 1.63
C LEU A 270 0.82 -20.06 2.96
N LYS A 271 2.12 -20.28 3.17
CA LYS A 271 2.67 -20.80 4.44
C LYS A 271 2.30 -19.92 5.62
N ILE A 272 2.41 -18.60 5.46
CA ILE A 272 2.00 -17.64 6.51
C ILE A 272 0.49 -17.78 6.77
N LEU A 273 -0.33 -17.78 5.73
CA LEU A 273 -1.78 -17.86 5.85
C LEU A 273 -2.23 -19.17 6.52
N GLU A 274 -1.64 -20.31 6.13
CA GLU A 274 -1.86 -21.64 6.75
C GLU A 274 -1.40 -21.72 8.22
N ASN A 275 -0.38 -20.93 8.60
CA ASN A 275 0.03 -20.84 9.99
C ASN A 275 -0.92 -19.97 10.81
N VAL A 276 -1.22 -18.75 10.33
CA VAL A 276 -1.97 -17.78 11.12
C VAL A 276 -3.47 -18.12 11.23
N CYS A 277 -4.03 -18.90 10.31
CA CYS A 277 -5.40 -19.39 10.41
C CYS A 277 -5.66 -20.21 11.68
N ARG A 278 -4.63 -20.87 12.22
CA ARG A 278 -4.68 -21.66 13.46
C ARG A 278 -5.01 -20.83 14.70
N TYR A 279 -4.74 -19.52 14.64
CA TYR A 279 -5.04 -18.60 15.73
C TYR A 279 -6.46 -18.02 15.68
N VAL A 280 -7.22 -18.27 14.63
CA VAL A 280 -8.58 -17.73 14.50
C VAL A 280 -9.53 -18.58 15.31
N LYS A 281 -10.31 -18.00 16.23
CA LYS A 281 -11.39 -18.71 16.95
C LYS A 281 -12.47 -19.21 15.97
N VAL A 282 -13.20 -20.26 16.33
CA VAL A 282 -14.42 -20.65 15.61
C VAL A 282 -15.40 -19.48 15.64
N GLY A 283 -15.97 -19.13 14.48
CA GLY A 283 -16.77 -17.92 14.28
C GLY A 283 -15.96 -16.64 14.03
N GLY A 284 -14.63 -16.69 14.23
CA GLY A 284 -13.72 -15.58 14.03
C GLY A 284 -13.48 -15.24 12.55
N ARG A 285 -12.88 -14.08 12.33
CA ARG A 285 -12.61 -13.54 10.98
C ARG A 285 -11.11 -13.53 10.68
N LEU A 286 -10.77 -13.91 9.45
CA LEU A 286 -9.44 -13.81 8.87
C LEU A 286 -9.50 -12.90 7.65
N VAL A 287 -8.65 -11.88 7.61
CA VAL A 287 -8.48 -11.03 6.42
C VAL A 287 -7.08 -11.22 5.88
N TYR A 288 -6.99 -11.59 4.60
CA TYR A 288 -5.74 -11.63 3.85
C TYR A 288 -5.64 -10.39 2.97
N SER A 289 -4.45 -9.80 2.88
CA SER A 289 -4.21 -8.65 2.03
C SER A 289 -2.77 -8.57 1.52
N THR A 290 -2.59 -7.87 0.40
CA THR A 290 -1.29 -7.55 -0.20
C THR A 290 -1.34 -6.19 -0.89
N CYS A 291 -0.20 -5.50 -0.97
CA CYS A 291 -0.03 -4.32 -1.81
C CYS A 291 0.51 -4.68 -3.21
N THR A 292 0.06 -5.79 -3.79
CA THR A 292 0.42 -6.21 -5.15
C THR A 292 -0.81 -6.42 -6.03
N LEU A 293 -0.58 -6.37 -7.34
CA LEU A 293 -1.59 -6.63 -8.38
C LEU A 293 -1.37 -7.99 -9.08
N LEU A 294 -0.43 -8.80 -8.60
CA LEU A 294 -0.13 -10.09 -9.21
C LEU A 294 -1.13 -11.16 -8.72
N PRO A 295 -1.93 -11.78 -9.61
CA PRO A 295 -2.95 -12.77 -9.19
C PRO A 295 -2.36 -13.98 -8.47
N ASN A 296 -1.10 -14.33 -8.75
CA ASN A 296 -0.41 -15.44 -8.09
C ASN A 296 -0.19 -15.19 -6.60
N GLU A 297 -0.06 -13.92 -6.18
CA GLU A 297 0.11 -13.51 -4.78
C GLU A 297 -1.23 -13.19 -4.11
N ASN A 298 -2.32 -13.14 -4.86
CA ASN A 298 -3.64 -12.67 -4.44
C ASN A 298 -4.67 -13.82 -4.46
N THR A 299 -5.55 -13.81 -5.45
CA THR A 299 -6.68 -14.75 -5.56
C THR A 299 -6.23 -16.20 -5.51
N LYS A 300 -5.12 -16.54 -6.20
CA LYS A 300 -4.63 -17.93 -6.25
C LYS A 300 -4.13 -18.43 -4.89
N VAL A 301 -3.53 -17.56 -4.06
CA VAL A 301 -3.12 -17.94 -2.69
C VAL A 301 -4.34 -18.24 -1.84
N VAL A 302 -5.37 -17.39 -1.88
CA VAL A 302 -6.57 -17.56 -1.06
C VAL A 302 -7.41 -18.74 -1.54
N GLU A 303 -7.56 -18.94 -2.85
CA GLU A 303 -8.25 -20.10 -3.42
C GLU A 303 -7.57 -21.41 -3.00
N GLN A 304 -6.24 -21.47 -3.07
CA GLN A 304 -5.48 -22.65 -2.64
C GLN A 304 -5.61 -22.88 -1.14
N PHE A 305 -5.62 -21.82 -0.32
CA PHE A 305 -5.88 -21.91 1.10
C PHE A 305 -7.29 -22.49 1.37
N LEU A 306 -8.33 -21.96 0.78
CA LEU A 306 -9.71 -22.41 0.98
C LEU A 306 -9.94 -23.86 0.52
N GLN A 307 -9.21 -24.32 -0.51
CA GLN A 307 -9.26 -25.72 -0.93
C GLN A 307 -8.69 -26.69 0.10
N ARG A 308 -7.71 -26.25 0.91
CA ARG A 308 -7.03 -27.06 1.92
C ARG A 308 -7.67 -26.96 3.31
N HIS A 309 -8.36 -25.85 3.57
CA HIS A 309 -8.90 -25.48 4.88
C HIS A 309 -10.42 -25.38 4.83
N SER A 310 -11.09 -26.55 4.83
CA SER A 310 -12.57 -26.64 4.78
C SER A 310 -13.27 -26.10 6.03
N GLU A 311 -12.52 -25.74 7.06
CA GLU A 311 -12.98 -25.03 8.25
C GLU A 311 -13.13 -23.52 8.04
N PHE A 312 -12.71 -23.01 6.88
CA PHE A 312 -12.89 -21.61 6.48
C PHE A 312 -13.81 -21.50 5.28
N GLU A 313 -14.62 -20.44 5.27
CA GLU A 313 -15.47 -20.07 4.14
C GLU A 313 -15.23 -18.61 3.72
N PRO A 314 -15.46 -18.27 2.44
CA PRO A 314 -15.43 -16.87 1.98
C PRO A 314 -16.42 -16.01 2.76
N LEU A 315 -16.01 -14.81 3.18
CA LEU A 315 -16.84 -13.85 3.87
C LEU A 315 -16.96 -12.56 3.09
N ILE A 316 -18.17 -12.17 2.72
CA ILE A 316 -18.43 -10.92 1.99
C ILE A 316 -17.83 -9.74 2.76
N LEU A 317 -17.10 -8.89 2.03
CA LEU A 317 -16.48 -7.69 2.60
C LEU A 317 -17.55 -6.70 3.09
N PRO A 318 -17.26 -5.89 4.12
CA PRO A 318 -18.21 -4.94 4.69
C PRO A 318 -18.71 -3.92 3.65
N GLN A 319 -19.98 -3.54 3.74
CA GLN A 319 -20.61 -2.61 2.80
C GLN A 319 -19.84 -1.28 2.67
N ARG A 320 -19.31 -0.73 3.76
CA ARG A 320 -18.49 0.50 3.75
C ARG A 320 -17.23 0.37 2.89
N VAL A 321 -16.61 -0.83 2.86
CA VAL A 321 -15.43 -1.13 2.03
C VAL A 321 -15.83 -1.22 0.57
N LEU A 322 -16.92 -1.93 0.27
CA LEU A 322 -17.45 -2.06 -1.09
C LEU A 322 -17.88 -0.71 -1.67
N GLN A 323 -18.52 0.15 -0.86
CA GLN A 323 -18.87 1.51 -1.26
C GLN A 323 -17.63 2.37 -1.54
N ALA A 324 -16.60 2.30 -0.68
CA ALA A 324 -15.35 3.03 -0.88
C ALA A 324 -14.58 2.59 -2.13
N ALA A 325 -14.81 1.34 -2.58
CA ALA A 325 -14.24 0.76 -3.80
C ALA A 325 -15.13 0.90 -5.04
N ASN A 326 -16.36 1.40 -4.91
CA ASN A 326 -17.39 1.34 -5.95
C ASN A 326 -17.59 -0.10 -6.48
N SER A 327 -17.59 -1.09 -5.58
CA SER A 327 -17.67 -2.51 -5.91
C SER A 327 -19.02 -3.12 -5.55
N THR A 328 -19.42 -4.13 -6.30
CA THR A 328 -20.52 -5.04 -5.95
C THR A 328 -20.12 -5.96 -4.80
N PRO A 329 -21.08 -6.63 -4.11
CA PRO A 329 -20.77 -7.59 -3.06
C PRO A 329 -19.79 -8.66 -3.51
N THR A 330 -18.67 -8.76 -2.80
CA THR A 330 -17.61 -9.74 -3.04
C THR A 330 -16.88 -10.07 -1.75
N TRP A 331 -16.28 -11.25 -1.68
CA TRP A 331 -15.41 -11.67 -0.58
C TRP A 331 -13.92 -11.39 -0.86
N ALA A 332 -13.58 -11.15 -2.14
CA ALA A 332 -12.23 -10.83 -2.58
C ALA A 332 -12.27 -9.64 -3.54
N LEU A 333 -11.42 -8.64 -3.31
CA LEU A 333 -11.42 -7.37 -3.99
C LEU A 333 -10.01 -6.98 -4.41
N THR A 334 -9.80 -6.73 -5.71
CA THR A 334 -8.60 -6.09 -6.22
C THR A 334 -8.89 -4.62 -6.50
N LEU A 335 -8.12 -3.73 -5.87
CA LEU A 335 -8.19 -2.29 -6.08
C LEU A 335 -7.15 -1.89 -7.13
N LEU A 336 -7.63 -1.42 -8.28
CA LEU A 336 -6.76 -0.85 -9.31
C LEU A 336 -6.58 0.66 -9.06
N PRO A 337 -5.35 1.18 -9.01
CA PRO A 337 -5.07 2.58 -8.62
C PRO A 337 -5.85 3.62 -9.41
N GLN A 338 -5.94 3.47 -10.73
CA GLN A 338 -6.64 4.38 -11.63
C GLN A 338 -8.16 4.42 -11.40
N MET A 339 -8.74 3.35 -10.85
CA MET A 339 -10.18 3.26 -10.59
C MET A 339 -10.55 3.71 -9.17
N ALA A 340 -9.75 3.30 -8.19
CA ALA A 340 -10.06 3.50 -6.77
C ALA A 340 -9.40 4.76 -6.17
N GLN A 341 -8.56 5.47 -6.93
CA GLN A 341 -7.79 6.63 -6.46
C GLN A 341 -6.98 6.30 -5.18
N THR A 342 -6.30 5.15 -5.17
CA THR A 342 -5.56 4.59 -4.03
C THR A 342 -4.38 3.77 -4.55
N ASP A 343 -3.57 3.21 -3.69
CA ASP A 343 -2.56 2.21 -4.10
C ASP A 343 -3.24 0.95 -4.66
N GLY A 344 -2.53 0.24 -5.53
CA GLY A 344 -2.95 -1.10 -5.97
C GLY A 344 -2.92 -2.07 -4.79
N PHE A 345 -4.03 -2.77 -4.55
CA PHE A 345 -4.19 -3.55 -3.34
C PHE A 345 -5.14 -4.74 -3.54
N PHE A 346 -4.96 -5.78 -2.74
CA PHE A 346 -5.87 -6.91 -2.69
C PHE A 346 -6.35 -7.15 -1.25
N ILE A 347 -7.62 -7.47 -1.10
CA ILE A 347 -8.25 -7.78 0.19
C ILE A 347 -9.16 -8.99 0.01
N ALA A 348 -9.05 -9.99 0.88
CA ALA A 348 -9.98 -11.13 0.93
C ALA A 348 -10.42 -11.39 2.37
N GLY A 349 -11.73 -11.55 2.55
CA GLY A 349 -12.37 -11.89 3.82
C GLY A 349 -12.70 -13.38 3.92
N MET A 350 -12.43 -13.99 5.07
CA MET A 350 -12.74 -15.39 5.39
C MET A 350 -13.24 -15.49 6.81
N LYS A 351 -14.06 -16.50 7.08
CA LYS A 351 -14.60 -16.82 8.41
C LYS A 351 -14.29 -18.27 8.76
N ARG A 352 -13.83 -18.50 9.99
CA ARG A 352 -13.71 -19.87 10.53
C ARG A 352 -15.08 -20.37 10.99
N VAL A 353 -15.54 -21.47 10.45
CA VAL A 353 -16.88 -22.05 10.71
C VAL A 353 -16.85 -23.28 11.61
N ARG A 354 -15.68 -23.90 11.79
CA ARG A 354 -15.46 -25.07 12.66
C ARG A 354 -13.99 -25.24 13.07
#